data_e30143db21d6422cdb302d08177c3bfe
#
_entry.id   e30143db21d6422cdb302d08177c3bfe
#
_cell.length_a   1.000
_cell.length_b   1.000
_cell.length_c   1.000
_cell.angle_alpha   90.00
_cell.angle_beta   90.00
_cell.angle_gamma   90.00
#
_symmetry.space_group_name_H-M   'P 1'
#
loop_
_entity.id
_entity.type
_entity.pdbx_description
1 polymer ?
#
loop_
_entity_poly.entity_id
_entity_poly.type
_entity_poly.pdbx_seq_one_letter_code
_entity_poly.pdbx_strand_id
1 'polypeptide(L)'
;MKIAHSEINCAVICFRFISAVDFSELYMFFTKKIKQGYSYRRIWEVSYPIFLGLLAQNIINVTDTAFLGRVGEVELGASAMGGLFYICVFTIAFGFSTGSQIMIARRNGEREFTEIGPIMMQGCAFLLALSVLLFGSTKALAPAIMRFIVSSDAIYTASLSYLSWRIFGFLFSGLNVMFRAFYVGITRTKVLTLGSIIMATVNVWLDYGLIFGRLGLPQWGLEGAAIASVIAEACCTLFFLLFSRLGLDYKKYGLNRFRIADWRLLERVLNISSFTMLQYFLSMSTFFTFFIAVEKLGEAPLAIANIVRSIYIVLLIPVQSLSTCANTLVSNLIGEGGIRNVMHLLWRISRMSFMIIVGCVFLVALFPQAILSIYTNEVSLIVEAVPSLYTILVAMLVASLAMTYFGGISGTGNTQAALYIEGGTLIIYTAYVLITGLWLKIPVEWCFACEVIYYALMFAASVVYLKKVKWQNKKI
;
A
#
# COMPACT_ATOMS: atom_id res chain seq x y z
N MET A 1 -3.10 -34.26 22.47
CA MET A 1 -4.14 -33.74 23.37
C MET A 1 -4.02 -32.20 23.59
N LYS A 2 -2.82 -31.61 23.59
CA LYS A 2 -2.63 -30.13 23.66
C LYS A 2 -2.98 -29.38 22.36
N ILE A 3 -2.88 -30.01 21.20
CA ILE A 3 -3.15 -29.42 19.89
C ILE A 3 -4.66 -29.16 19.69
N ALA A 4 -5.51 -30.07 20.15
CA ALA A 4 -6.98 -29.90 20.05
C ALA A 4 -7.54 -28.73 20.91
N HIS A 5 -6.85 -28.37 22.00
CA HIS A 5 -7.26 -27.24 22.84
C HIS A 5 -6.97 -25.86 22.23
N SER A 6 -5.90 -25.74 21.38
CA SER A 6 -5.55 -24.48 20.72
C SER A 6 -6.51 -24.19 19.54
N GLU A 7 -6.88 -25.19 18.78
CA GLU A 7 -7.85 -25.05 17.68
C GLU A 7 -9.25 -24.66 18.17
N ILE A 8 -9.68 -25.24 19.30
CA ILE A 8 -10.98 -24.93 19.92
C ILE A 8 -11.02 -23.49 20.44
N ASN A 9 -9.92 -22.97 21.00
CA ASN A 9 -9.87 -21.61 21.52
C ASN A 9 -9.89 -20.54 20.39
N CYS A 10 -9.16 -20.73 19.29
CA CYS A 10 -9.23 -19.83 18.14
C CYS A 10 -10.63 -19.83 17.49
N ALA A 11 -11.22 -20.99 17.30
CA ALA A 11 -12.58 -21.11 16.77
C ALA A 11 -13.63 -20.47 17.71
N VAL A 12 -13.48 -20.62 19.02
CA VAL A 12 -14.38 -20.02 20.03
C VAL A 12 -14.26 -18.50 20.08
N ILE A 13 -13.04 -17.94 19.91
CA ILE A 13 -12.85 -16.47 19.84
C ILE A 13 -13.44 -15.93 18.53
N CYS A 14 -13.20 -16.60 17.39
CA CYS A 14 -13.85 -16.26 16.12
C CYS A 14 -15.38 -16.35 16.24
N PHE A 15 -15.91 -17.36 16.87
CA PHE A 15 -17.37 -17.53 17.07
C PHE A 15 -17.96 -16.49 18.02
N ARG A 16 -17.27 -16.12 19.09
CA ARG A 16 -17.69 -15.02 20.01
C ARG A 16 -17.62 -13.66 19.35
N PHE A 17 -16.65 -13.40 18.46
CA PHE A 17 -16.59 -12.15 17.69
C PHE A 17 -17.70 -12.08 16.65
N ILE A 18 -18.01 -13.19 15.98
CA ILE A 18 -19.12 -13.30 15.02
C ILE A 18 -20.48 -13.18 15.73
N SER A 19 -20.62 -13.70 16.95
CA SER A 19 -21.87 -13.60 17.73
C SER A 19 -22.09 -12.22 18.37
N ALA A 20 -21.04 -11.40 18.49
CA ALA A 20 -21.15 -10.01 18.98
C ALA A 20 -21.51 -9.01 17.87
N VAL A 21 -21.45 -9.42 16.61
CA VAL A 21 -21.90 -8.63 15.47
C VAL A 21 -23.42 -8.75 15.37
N ASP A 22 -24.13 -7.63 15.54
CA ASP A 22 -25.58 -7.58 15.36
C ASP A 22 -25.93 -7.85 13.90
N PHE A 23 -26.31 -9.11 13.62
CA PHE A 23 -26.69 -9.58 12.28
C PHE A 23 -27.91 -8.83 11.71
N SER A 24 -28.70 -8.17 12.54
CA SER A 24 -29.84 -7.37 12.08
C SER A 24 -29.37 -6.04 11.45
N GLU A 25 -28.35 -5.42 12.00
CA GLU A 25 -27.69 -4.28 11.36
C GLU A 25 -26.93 -4.71 10.08
N LEU A 26 -26.29 -5.87 10.11
CA LEU A 26 -25.63 -6.45 8.94
C LEU A 26 -26.64 -6.80 7.84
N TYR A 27 -27.80 -7.33 8.20
CA TYR A 27 -28.89 -7.63 7.25
C TYR A 27 -29.49 -6.35 6.65
N MET A 28 -29.74 -5.32 7.46
CA MET A 28 -30.11 -3.99 6.95
C MET A 28 -29.02 -3.37 6.08
N PHE A 29 -27.76 -3.62 6.42
CA PHE A 29 -26.59 -3.26 5.64
C PHE A 29 -26.62 -3.89 4.22
N PHE A 30 -27.14 -5.11 4.06
CA PHE A 30 -27.18 -5.81 2.77
C PHE A 30 -28.44 -5.57 1.91
N THR A 31 -29.55 -5.06 2.47
CA THR A 31 -30.86 -5.05 1.79
C THR A 31 -31.33 -3.68 1.27
N LYS A 32 -30.70 -2.58 1.65
CA LYS A 32 -31.17 -1.22 1.29
C LYS A 32 -31.01 -0.90 -0.19
N LYS A 33 -32.12 -0.80 -0.93
CA LYS A 33 -32.19 -0.32 -2.33
C LYS A 33 -31.94 1.19 -2.40
N ILE A 34 -30.93 1.61 -3.19
CA ILE A 34 -30.48 3.02 -3.28
C ILE A 34 -30.65 3.54 -4.70
N LYS A 35 -31.27 4.70 -4.85
CA LYS A 35 -31.68 5.29 -6.14
C LYS A 35 -30.64 6.20 -6.82
N GLN A 36 -29.57 6.68 -6.15
CA GLN A 36 -28.54 7.57 -6.74
C GLN A 36 -27.16 7.31 -6.16
N GLY A 37 -26.14 7.19 -7.01
CA GLY A 37 -24.73 7.01 -6.66
C GLY A 37 -23.99 6.20 -7.73
N TYR A 38 -22.67 6.15 -7.65
CA TYR A 38 -21.83 5.34 -8.56
C TYR A 38 -22.24 3.87 -8.53
N SER A 39 -22.48 3.27 -9.71
CA SER A 39 -22.85 1.86 -9.86
C SER A 39 -21.65 0.95 -9.49
N TYR A 40 -21.93 -0.33 -9.15
CA TYR A 40 -20.88 -1.35 -8.95
C TYR A 40 -19.97 -1.49 -10.18
N ARG A 41 -20.55 -1.35 -11.38
CA ARG A 41 -19.77 -1.35 -12.64
C ARG A 41 -18.75 -0.20 -12.65
N ARG A 42 -19.16 1.02 -12.25
CA ARG A 42 -18.24 2.17 -12.21
C ARG A 42 -17.16 2.02 -11.16
N ILE A 43 -17.49 1.47 -9.97
CA ILE A 43 -16.52 1.14 -8.93
C ILE A 43 -15.49 0.14 -9.47
N TRP A 44 -15.95 -0.91 -10.15
CA TRP A 44 -15.09 -1.92 -10.76
C TRP A 44 -14.20 -1.34 -11.86
N GLU A 45 -14.75 -0.53 -12.76
CA GLU A 45 -13.99 0.13 -13.83
C GLU A 45 -12.84 1.00 -13.31
N VAL A 46 -12.97 1.58 -12.11
CA VAL A 46 -11.91 2.37 -11.47
C VAL A 46 -10.95 1.49 -10.68
N SER A 47 -11.46 0.52 -9.90
CA SER A 47 -10.64 -0.29 -9.00
C SER A 47 -9.85 -1.39 -9.71
N TYR A 48 -10.44 -2.06 -10.71
CA TYR A 48 -9.78 -3.18 -11.39
C TYR A 48 -8.41 -2.83 -12.00
N PRO A 49 -8.24 -1.67 -12.71
CA PRO A 49 -6.94 -1.30 -13.21
C PRO A 49 -5.92 -0.95 -12.12
N ILE A 50 -6.39 -0.41 -10.97
CA ILE A 50 -5.52 -0.15 -9.81
C ILE A 50 -5.06 -1.48 -9.21
N PHE A 51 -5.98 -2.45 -9.09
CA PHE A 51 -5.67 -3.81 -8.65
C PHE A 51 -4.60 -4.47 -9.52
N LEU A 52 -4.74 -4.42 -10.85
CA LEU A 52 -3.75 -4.96 -11.77
C LEU A 52 -2.39 -4.25 -11.66
N GLY A 53 -2.40 -2.94 -11.42
CA GLY A 53 -1.17 -2.17 -11.18
C GLY A 53 -0.43 -2.62 -9.92
N LEU A 54 -1.15 -2.82 -8.82
CA LEU A 54 -0.58 -3.32 -7.57
C LEU A 54 -0.11 -4.78 -7.68
N LEU A 55 -0.84 -5.60 -8.43
CA LEU A 55 -0.44 -6.99 -8.70
C LEU A 55 0.85 -7.04 -9.52
N ALA A 56 0.98 -6.23 -10.57
CA ALA A 56 2.19 -6.14 -11.37
C ALA A 56 3.41 -5.71 -10.52
N GLN A 57 3.22 -4.75 -9.62
CA GLN A 57 4.26 -4.33 -8.67
C GLN A 57 4.69 -5.49 -7.76
N ASN A 58 3.74 -6.28 -7.29
CA ASN A 58 4.03 -7.45 -6.44
C ASN A 58 4.79 -8.53 -7.23
N ILE A 59 4.43 -8.75 -8.50
CA ILE A 59 5.15 -9.68 -9.40
C ILE A 59 6.60 -9.25 -9.56
N ILE A 60 6.89 -7.96 -9.75
CA ILE A 60 8.26 -7.43 -9.81
C ILE A 60 9.02 -7.83 -8.54
N ASN A 61 8.48 -7.50 -7.35
CA ASN A 61 9.14 -7.81 -6.08
C ASN A 61 9.42 -9.31 -5.89
N VAL A 62 8.47 -10.17 -6.26
CA VAL A 62 8.63 -11.63 -6.19
C VAL A 62 9.71 -12.12 -7.17
N THR A 63 9.73 -11.58 -8.38
CA THR A 63 10.72 -11.96 -9.41
C THR A 63 12.14 -11.53 -9.01
N ASP A 64 12.31 -10.29 -8.54
CA ASP A 64 13.59 -9.77 -8.04
C ASP A 64 14.13 -10.66 -6.91
N THR A 65 13.26 -10.99 -5.94
CA THR A 65 13.60 -11.86 -4.82
C THR A 65 13.99 -13.27 -5.28
N ALA A 66 13.22 -13.84 -6.23
CA ALA A 66 13.50 -15.17 -6.77
C ALA A 66 14.79 -15.25 -7.59
N PHE A 67 15.11 -14.19 -8.35
CA PHE A 67 16.34 -14.11 -9.13
C PHE A 67 17.56 -13.91 -8.24
N LEU A 68 17.50 -12.97 -7.30
CA LEU A 68 18.61 -12.71 -6.38
C LEU A 68 18.85 -13.87 -5.41
N GLY A 69 17.80 -14.60 -5.00
CA GLY A 69 17.95 -15.82 -4.21
C GLY A 69 18.70 -16.95 -4.94
N ARG A 70 18.78 -16.91 -6.27
CA ARG A 70 19.60 -17.84 -7.06
C ARG A 70 21.05 -17.38 -7.24
N VAL A 71 21.32 -16.11 -6.99
CA VAL A 71 22.69 -15.55 -7.05
C VAL A 71 23.43 -15.89 -5.74
N GLY A 72 22.80 -15.61 -4.58
CA GLY A 72 23.39 -15.88 -3.30
C GLY A 72 22.59 -15.35 -2.11
N GLU A 73 22.91 -15.83 -0.92
CA GLU A 73 22.24 -15.42 0.33
C GLU A 73 22.61 -13.96 0.70
N VAL A 74 23.82 -13.53 0.39
CA VAL A 74 24.28 -12.16 0.66
C VAL A 74 23.53 -11.17 -0.21
N GLU A 75 23.40 -11.47 -1.51
CA GLU A 75 22.68 -10.63 -2.48
C GLU A 75 21.19 -10.54 -2.15
N LEU A 76 20.58 -11.66 -1.76
CA LEU A 76 19.19 -11.70 -1.32
C LEU A 76 18.99 -10.86 -0.06
N GLY A 77 19.84 -11.02 0.95
CA GLY A 77 19.80 -10.26 2.20
C GLY A 77 20.02 -8.76 1.95
N ALA A 78 20.96 -8.43 1.09
CA ALA A 78 21.30 -7.05 0.74
C ALA A 78 20.16 -6.34 -0.01
N SER A 79 19.53 -7.02 -0.98
CA SER A 79 18.37 -6.47 -1.70
C SER A 79 17.17 -6.26 -0.77
N ALA A 80 16.93 -7.19 0.17
CA ALA A 80 15.88 -7.07 1.17
C ALA A 80 16.10 -5.84 2.07
N MET A 81 17.30 -5.67 2.64
CA MET A 81 17.62 -4.55 3.53
C MET A 81 17.66 -3.22 2.78
N GLY A 82 18.34 -3.15 1.63
CA GLY A 82 18.40 -1.97 0.78
C GLY A 82 17.04 -1.58 0.21
N GLY A 83 16.24 -2.57 -0.22
CA GLY A 83 14.89 -2.36 -0.72
C GLY A 83 13.94 -1.81 0.34
N LEU A 84 13.98 -2.35 1.55
CA LEU A 84 13.19 -1.86 2.68
C LEU A 84 13.56 -0.41 3.01
N PHE A 85 14.85 -0.09 3.09
CA PHE A 85 15.30 1.27 3.31
C PHE A 85 14.77 2.23 2.22
N TYR A 86 14.93 1.84 0.94
CA TYR A 86 14.41 2.61 -0.19
C TYR A 86 12.90 2.85 -0.09
N ILE A 87 12.11 1.81 0.22
CA ILE A 87 10.66 1.93 0.35
C ILE A 87 10.29 2.88 1.51
N CYS A 88 10.93 2.77 2.67
CA CYS A 88 10.69 3.67 3.81
C CYS A 88 10.85 5.14 3.42
N VAL A 89 11.95 5.46 2.73
CA VAL A 89 12.22 6.83 2.28
C VAL A 89 11.19 7.26 1.21
N PHE A 90 10.85 6.35 0.29
CA PHE A 90 9.90 6.60 -0.80
C PHE A 90 8.46 6.84 -0.33
N THR A 91 8.05 6.30 0.84
CA THR A 91 6.69 6.51 1.38
C THR A 91 6.33 7.98 1.55
N ILE A 92 7.32 8.85 1.76
CA ILE A 92 7.14 10.30 1.84
C ILE A 92 6.62 10.84 0.49
N ALA A 93 7.26 10.47 -0.62
CA ALA A 93 6.82 10.87 -1.96
C ALA A 93 5.45 10.28 -2.31
N PHE A 94 5.19 9.03 -1.93
CA PHE A 94 3.90 8.38 -2.12
C PHE A 94 2.78 9.08 -1.33
N GLY A 95 3.03 9.49 -0.09
CA GLY A 95 2.09 10.26 0.72
C GLY A 95 1.74 11.61 0.09
N PHE A 96 2.73 12.34 -0.44
CA PHE A 96 2.49 13.58 -1.19
C PHE A 96 1.59 13.34 -2.40
N SER A 97 1.86 12.30 -3.18
CA SER A 97 1.06 11.98 -4.37
C SER A 97 -0.40 11.65 -4.01
N THR A 98 -0.63 11.00 -2.88
CA THR A 98 -1.99 10.68 -2.39
C THR A 98 -2.77 11.95 -2.04
N GLY A 99 -2.15 12.92 -1.39
CA GLY A 99 -2.78 14.23 -1.13
C GLY A 99 -3.10 14.99 -2.41
N SER A 100 -2.18 14.99 -3.37
CA SER A 100 -2.40 15.57 -4.71
C SER A 100 -3.54 14.87 -5.45
N GLN A 101 -3.65 13.53 -5.35
CA GLN A 101 -4.74 12.74 -5.92
C GLN A 101 -6.11 13.19 -5.40
N ILE A 102 -6.23 13.47 -4.10
CA ILE A 102 -7.47 13.95 -3.47
C ILE A 102 -7.89 15.29 -4.08
N MET A 103 -6.96 16.23 -4.25
CA MET A 103 -7.25 17.54 -4.86
C MET A 103 -7.65 17.41 -6.33
N ILE A 104 -6.89 16.62 -7.10
CA ILE A 104 -7.20 16.36 -8.51
C ILE A 104 -8.60 15.73 -8.64
N ALA A 105 -8.92 14.75 -7.80
CA ALA A 105 -10.23 14.10 -7.79
C ALA A 105 -11.36 15.09 -7.44
N ARG A 106 -11.11 16.03 -6.51
CA ARG A 106 -12.06 17.07 -6.14
C ARG A 106 -12.33 18.00 -7.32
N ARG A 107 -11.28 18.56 -7.96
CA ARG A 107 -11.41 19.44 -9.13
C ARG A 107 -12.07 18.72 -10.32
N ASN A 108 -11.78 17.44 -10.50
CA ASN A 108 -12.44 16.63 -11.53
C ASN A 108 -13.96 16.52 -11.28
N GLY A 109 -14.38 16.31 -10.03
CA GLY A 109 -15.81 16.29 -9.65
C GLY A 109 -16.50 17.65 -9.80
N GLU A 110 -15.83 18.73 -9.43
CA GLU A 110 -16.29 20.13 -9.60
C GLU A 110 -16.34 20.55 -11.08
N ARG A 111 -15.82 19.71 -12.00
CA ARG A 111 -15.64 20.01 -13.43
C ARG A 111 -14.69 21.17 -13.71
N GLU A 112 -13.90 21.56 -12.73
CA GLU A 112 -12.82 22.55 -12.86
C GLU A 112 -11.56 21.93 -13.47
N PHE A 113 -11.72 21.33 -14.65
CA PHE A 113 -10.66 20.54 -15.29
C PHE A 113 -9.38 21.33 -15.53
N THR A 114 -9.46 22.63 -15.79
CA THR A 114 -8.29 23.49 -16.07
C THR A 114 -7.40 23.72 -14.85
N GLU A 115 -7.91 23.48 -13.63
CA GLU A 115 -7.14 23.57 -12.39
C GLU A 115 -6.33 22.30 -12.08
N ILE A 116 -6.62 21.19 -12.78
CA ILE A 116 -5.96 19.92 -12.58
C ILE A 116 -4.51 19.94 -13.07
N GLY A 117 -4.27 20.56 -14.23
CA GLY A 117 -2.92 20.69 -14.79
C GLY A 117 -1.92 21.41 -13.89
N PRO A 118 -2.26 22.60 -13.37
CA PRO A 118 -1.43 23.30 -12.40
C PRO A 118 -1.07 22.45 -11.17
N ILE A 119 -2.04 21.68 -10.58
CA ILE A 119 -1.79 20.76 -9.47
C ILE A 119 -0.80 19.66 -9.89
N MET A 120 -1.01 19.06 -11.06
CA MET A 120 -0.12 18.03 -11.61
C MET A 120 1.30 18.55 -11.82
N MET A 121 1.45 19.69 -12.47
CA MET A 121 2.77 20.28 -12.80
C MET A 121 3.53 20.70 -11.54
N GLN A 122 2.83 21.36 -10.61
CA GLN A 122 3.41 21.76 -9.31
C GLN A 122 3.81 20.53 -8.49
N GLY A 123 2.98 19.48 -8.51
CA GLY A 123 3.27 18.19 -7.84
C GLY A 123 4.50 17.50 -8.45
N CYS A 124 4.63 17.48 -9.78
CA CYS A 124 5.83 16.96 -10.45
C CYS A 124 7.08 17.75 -10.06
N ALA A 125 7.01 19.09 -10.07
CA ALA A 125 8.14 19.93 -9.69
C ALA A 125 8.55 19.72 -8.24
N PHE A 126 7.59 19.64 -7.31
CA PHE A 126 7.86 19.36 -5.91
C PHE A 126 8.47 17.98 -5.72
N LEU A 127 7.91 16.93 -6.35
CA LEU A 127 8.43 15.57 -6.23
C LEU A 127 9.81 15.41 -6.86
N LEU A 128 10.12 16.13 -7.93
CA LEU A 128 11.50 16.16 -8.46
C LEU A 128 12.46 16.81 -7.46
N ALA A 129 12.10 17.95 -6.88
CA ALA A 129 12.92 18.60 -5.85
C ALA A 129 13.10 17.69 -4.62
N LEU A 130 11.99 17.06 -4.16
CA LEU A 130 12.02 16.11 -3.06
C LEU A 130 12.89 14.89 -3.41
N SER A 131 12.81 14.37 -4.64
CA SER A 131 13.63 13.24 -5.09
C SER A 131 15.12 13.55 -5.06
N VAL A 132 15.52 14.77 -5.43
CA VAL A 132 16.92 15.23 -5.31
C VAL A 132 17.33 15.29 -3.84
N LEU A 133 16.47 15.80 -2.97
CA LEU A 133 16.73 15.84 -1.53
C LEU A 133 16.85 14.42 -0.94
N LEU A 134 15.92 13.50 -1.30
CA LEU A 134 15.95 12.11 -0.86
C LEU A 134 17.18 11.36 -1.41
N PHE A 135 17.58 11.64 -2.63
CA PHE A 135 18.83 11.10 -3.21
C PHE A 135 20.06 11.54 -2.38
N GLY A 136 20.20 12.85 -2.13
CA GLY A 136 21.31 13.40 -1.36
C GLY A 136 21.32 12.91 0.09
N SER A 137 20.17 12.93 0.76
CA SER A 137 20.03 12.47 2.15
C SER A 137 20.28 10.97 2.28
N THR A 138 19.79 10.16 1.36
CA THR A 138 20.06 8.71 1.34
C THR A 138 21.54 8.44 1.14
N LYS A 139 22.18 9.10 0.18
CA LYS A 139 23.61 8.93 -0.05
C LYS A 139 24.47 9.31 1.18
N ALA A 140 24.05 10.33 1.94
CA ALA A 140 24.75 10.77 3.13
C ALA A 140 24.47 9.90 4.37
N LEU A 141 23.21 9.50 4.58
CA LEU A 141 22.77 8.87 5.83
C LEU A 141 22.70 7.33 5.75
N ALA A 142 22.52 6.74 4.55
CA ALA A 142 22.39 5.29 4.41
C ALA A 142 23.59 4.53 5.00
N PRO A 143 24.87 4.94 4.83
CA PRO A 143 25.98 4.21 5.44
C PRO A 143 25.88 4.12 6.97
N ALA A 144 25.53 5.21 7.65
CA ALA A 144 25.39 5.24 9.11
C ALA A 144 24.19 4.41 9.57
N ILE A 145 23.03 4.56 8.91
CA ILE A 145 21.81 3.85 9.27
C ILE A 145 21.94 2.35 8.99
N MET A 146 22.48 1.96 7.83
CA MET A 146 22.69 0.55 7.48
C MET A 146 23.71 -0.12 8.42
N ARG A 147 24.75 0.60 8.84
CA ARG A 147 25.71 0.08 9.81
C ARG A 147 25.10 -0.19 11.17
N PHE A 148 24.11 0.59 11.56
CA PHE A 148 23.35 0.37 12.81
C PHE A 148 22.40 -0.83 12.73
N ILE A 149 21.82 -1.08 11.55
CA ILE A 149 20.77 -2.11 11.38
C ILE A 149 21.38 -3.46 10.98
N VAL A 150 22.41 -3.48 10.13
CA VAL A 150 22.98 -4.69 9.53
C VAL A 150 24.22 -5.12 10.28
N SER A 151 24.17 -6.31 10.87
CA SER A 151 25.31 -6.88 11.65
C SER A 151 26.38 -7.52 10.76
N SER A 152 26.02 -8.05 9.58
CA SER A 152 26.94 -8.70 8.64
C SER A 152 27.65 -7.69 7.76
N ASP A 153 28.98 -7.66 7.77
CA ASP A 153 29.79 -6.76 6.92
C ASP A 153 29.57 -7.03 5.41
N ALA A 154 29.36 -8.29 5.03
CA ALA A 154 29.10 -8.69 3.65
C ALA A 154 27.75 -8.11 3.17
N ILE A 155 26.67 -8.31 3.95
CA ILE A 155 25.34 -7.78 3.64
C ILE A 155 25.35 -6.25 3.67
N TYR A 156 26.07 -5.62 4.61
CA TYR A 156 26.22 -4.18 4.69
C TYR A 156 26.81 -3.59 3.42
N THR A 157 27.97 -4.12 2.99
CA THR A 157 28.67 -3.63 1.79
C THR A 157 27.82 -3.84 0.53
N ALA A 158 27.22 -5.02 0.39
CA ALA A 158 26.34 -5.33 -0.73
C ALA A 158 25.08 -4.43 -0.75
N SER A 159 24.48 -4.14 0.43
CA SER A 159 23.32 -3.24 0.52
C SER A 159 23.66 -1.81 0.09
N LEU A 160 24.84 -1.31 0.44
CA LEU A 160 25.29 0.01 -0.02
C LEU A 160 25.54 0.04 -1.52
N SER A 161 26.12 -1.03 -2.08
CA SER A 161 26.28 -1.17 -3.53
C SER A 161 24.93 -1.14 -4.25
N TYR A 162 23.96 -1.94 -3.79
CA TYR A 162 22.60 -1.93 -4.30
C TYR A 162 21.97 -0.54 -4.24
N LEU A 163 22.03 0.12 -3.07
CA LEU A 163 21.46 1.45 -2.86
C LEU A 163 22.13 2.51 -3.75
N SER A 164 23.43 2.40 -4.02
CA SER A 164 24.16 3.36 -4.85
C SER A 164 23.55 3.55 -6.24
N TRP A 165 22.95 2.49 -6.80
CA TRP A 165 22.22 2.50 -8.06
C TRP A 165 20.72 2.72 -7.86
N ARG A 166 20.11 2.11 -6.85
CA ARG A 166 18.67 2.14 -6.61
C ARG A 166 18.14 3.54 -6.32
N ILE A 167 18.94 4.41 -5.68
CA ILE A 167 18.56 5.80 -5.34
C ILE A 167 18.26 6.67 -6.56
N PHE A 168 18.81 6.37 -7.75
CA PHE A 168 18.43 7.06 -9.00
C PHE A 168 16.94 6.85 -9.34
N GLY A 169 16.37 5.76 -8.86
CA GLY A 169 14.94 5.47 -9.00
C GLY A 169 14.03 6.52 -8.36
N PHE A 170 14.46 7.26 -7.33
CA PHE A 170 13.63 8.29 -6.71
C PHE A 170 13.09 9.32 -7.70
N LEU A 171 13.89 9.70 -8.71
CA LEU A 171 13.49 10.67 -9.73
C LEU A 171 12.32 10.16 -10.57
N PHE A 172 12.42 8.91 -11.02
CA PHE A 172 11.40 8.31 -11.88
C PHE A 172 10.19 7.84 -11.07
N SER A 173 10.40 7.19 -9.93
CA SER A 173 9.32 6.77 -9.03
C SER A 173 8.50 7.94 -8.52
N GLY A 174 9.13 9.08 -8.19
CA GLY A 174 8.45 10.32 -7.81
C GLY A 174 7.50 10.82 -8.90
N LEU A 175 7.96 10.84 -10.16
CA LEU A 175 7.12 11.19 -11.29
C LEU A 175 6.01 10.15 -11.53
N ASN A 176 6.33 8.86 -11.45
CA ASN A 176 5.36 7.78 -11.66
C ASN A 176 4.21 7.84 -10.66
N VAL A 177 4.48 8.12 -9.37
CA VAL A 177 3.39 8.26 -8.38
C VAL A 177 2.57 9.52 -8.60
N MET A 178 3.15 10.60 -9.16
CA MET A 178 2.39 11.79 -9.53
C MET A 178 1.48 11.53 -10.73
N PHE A 179 1.96 10.84 -11.78
CA PHE A 179 1.12 10.40 -12.89
C PHE A 179 0.01 9.45 -12.42
N ARG A 180 0.33 8.52 -11.50
CA ARG A 180 -0.68 7.67 -10.85
C ARG A 180 -1.75 8.51 -10.16
N ALA A 181 -1.35 9.49 -9.34
CA ALA A 181 -2.27 10.40 -8.66
C ALA A 181 -3.19 11.14 -9.65
N PHE A 182 -2.63 11.63 -10.75
CA PHE A 182 -3.38 12.29 -11.81
C PHE A 182 -4.41 11.35 -12.47
N TYR A 183 -3.97 10.19 -12.98
CA TYR A 183 -4.87 9.27 -13.70
C TYR A 183 -5.93 8.64 -12.79
N VAL A 184 -5.59 8.35 -11.53
CA VAL A 184 -6.56 7.90 -10.52
C VAL A 184 -7.56 9.02 -10.23
N GLY A 185 -7.08 10.24 -9.97
CA GLY A 185 -7.91 11.40 -9.64
C GLY A 185 -8.95 11.72 -10.71
N ILE A 186 -8.56 11.68 -12.00
CA ILE A 186 -9.48 11.86 -13.13
C ILE A 186 -10.26 10.59 -13.53
N THR A 187 -10.13 9.52 -12.74
CA THR A 187 -10.79 8.21 -12.98
C THR A 187 -10.47 7.54 -14.33
N ARG A 188 -9.30 7.82 -14.92
CA ARG A 188 -8.79 7.17 -16.14
C ARG A 188 -7.75 6.09 -15.80
N THR A 189 -8.10 5.16 -14.94
CA THR A 189 -7.19 4.20 -14.31
C THR A 189 -6.62 3.12 -15.26
N LYS A 190 -7.23 2.87 -16.43
CA LYS A 190 -6.72 1.90 -17.42
C LYS A 190 -5.29 2.19 -17.88
N VAL A 191 -4.89 3.47 -17.90
CA VAL A 191 -3.52 3.88 -18.27
C VAL A 191 -2.50 3.33 -17.28
N LEU A 192 -2.87 3.21 -16.02
CA LEU A 192 -2.00 2.66 -14.97
C LEU A 192 -1.67 1.20 -15.22
N THR A 193 -2.65 0.40 -15.64
CA THR A 193 -2.42 -1.01 -15.99
C THR A 193 -1.37 -1.15 -17.09
N LEU A 194 -1.48 -0.34 -18.15
CA LEU A 194 -0.50 -0.36 -19.23
C LEU A 194 0.90 0.04 -18.74
N GLY A 195 1.01 1.12 -17.98
CA GLY A 195 2.27 1.54 -17.38
C GLY A 195 2.89 0.47 -16.49
N SER A 196 2.08 -0.18 -15.66
CA SER A 196 2.55 -1.25 -14.77
C SER A 196 2.98 -2.50 -15.53
N ILE A 197 2.28 -2.88 -16.62
CA ILE A 197 2.68 -4.00 -17.48
C ILE A 197 4.02 -3.68 -18.16
N ILE A 198 4.19 -2.47 -18.70
CA ILE A 198 5.46 -2.05 -19.32
C ILE A 198 6.59 -2.13 -18.28
N MET A 199 6.36 -1.55 -17.09
CA MET A 199 7.36 -1.55 -16.02
C MET A 199 7.75 -2.98 -15.61
N ALA A 200 6.76 -3.86 -15.39
CA ALA A 200 7.01 -5.25 -15.02
C ALA A 200 7.75 -6.03 -16.13
N THR A 201 7.34 -5.87 -17.38
CA THR A 201 7.97 -6.56 -18.50
C THR A 201 9.42 -6.12 -18.67
N VAL A 202 9.69 -4.81 -18.64
CA VAL A 202 11.05 -4.26 -18.77
C VAL A 202 11.92 -4.70 -17.59
N ASN A 203 11.39 -4.64 -16.35
CA ASN A 203 12.12 -5.06 -15.16
C ASN A 203 12.52 -6.54 -15.24
N VAL A 204 11.56 -7.45 -15.42
CA VAL A 204 11.83 -8.90 -15.48
C VAL A 204 12.82 -9.25 -16.60
N TRP A 205 12.70 -8.60 -17.76
CA TRP A 205 13.60 -8.83 -18.89
C TRP A 205 15.03 -8.34 -18.62
N LEU A 206 15.16 -7.16 -18.03
CA LEU A 206 16.47 -6.60 -17.66
C LEU A 206 17.09 -7.32 -16.47
N ASP A 207 16.31 -7.73 -15.48
CA ASP A 207 16.80 -8.55 -14.37
C ASP A 207 17.40 -9.85 -14.86
N TYR A 208 16.69 -10.57 -15.75
CA TYR A 208 17.23 -11.79 -16.35
C TYR A 208 18.53 -11.54 -17.12
N GLY A 209 18.63 -10.41 -17.81
CA GLY A 209 19.83 -10.03 -18.54
C GLY A 209 20.98 -9.62 -17.65
N LEU A 210 20.76 -8.65 -16.76
CA LEU A 210 21.82 -8.00 -15.96
C LEU A 210 22.24 -8.80 -14.72
N ILE A 211 21.32 -9.57 -14.12
CA ILE A 211 21.66 -10.40 -12.97
C ILE A 211 22.51 -11.60 -13.42
N PHE A 212 22.09 -12.28 -14.50
CA PHE A 212 22.72 -13.54 -14.95
C PHE A 212 23.68 -13.39 -16.12
N GLY A 213 23.87 -12.18 -16.67
CA GLY A 213 24.74 -11.98 -17.87
C GLY A 213 24.18 -12.63 -19.12
N ARG A 214 22.85 -12.60 -19.30
CA ARG A 214 22.14 -13.19 -20.45
C ARG A 214 21.74 -12.11 -21.45
N LEU A 215 21.21 -12.53 -22.60
CA LEU A 215 20.72 -11.62 -23.67
C LEU A 215 21.79 -10.65 -24.21
N GLY A 216 23.07 -11.00 -24.09
CA GLY A 216 24.19 -10.12 -24.50
C GLY A 216 24.49 -8.97 -23.56
N LEU A 217 23.89 -8.96 -22.38
CA LEU A 217 24.13 -7.96 -21.32
C LEU A 217 25.23 -8.44 -20.35
N PRO A 218 25.97 -7.51 -19.71
CA PRO A 218 26.96 -7.86 -18.72
C PRO A 218 26.32 -8.44 -17.44
N GLN A 219 27.04 -9.32 -16.75
CA GLN A 219 26.61 -9.87 -15.47
C GLN A 219 26.99 -8.91 -14.34
N TRP A 220 26.01 -8.20 -13.79
CA TRP A 220 26.20 -7.26 -12.68
C TRP A 220 25.55 -7.74 -11.37
N GLY A 221 24.93 -8.95 -11.37
CA GLY A 221 24.35 -9.52 -10.17
C GLY A 221 23.39 -8.58 -9.45
N LEU A 222 23.67 -8.30 -8.17
CA LEU A 222 22.84 -7.44 -7.31
C LEU A 222 22.68 -6.00 -7.84
N GLU A 223 23.76 -5.40 -8.33
CA GLU A 223 23.71 -4.06 -8.92
C GLU A 223 22.85 -4.04 -10.18
N GLY A 224 22.91 -5.14 -10.97
CA GLY A 224 22.07 -5.35 -12.14
C GLY A 224 20.56 -5.27 -11.82
N ALA A 225 20.13 -5.85 -10.70
CA ALA A 225 18.73 -5.76 -10.24
C ALA A 225 18.32 -4.31 -9.90
N ALA A 226 19.22 -3.56 -9.23
CA ALA A 226 18.95 -2.16 -8.92
C ALA A 226 18.81 -1.31 -10.20
N ILE A 227 19.72 -1.50 -11.15
CA ILE A 227 19.73 -0.79 -12.44
C ILE A 227 18.49 -1.16 -13.27
N ALA A 228 18.13 -2.45 -13.35
CA ALA A 228 16.95 -2.91 -14.06
C ALA A 228 15.66 -2.25 -13.52
N SER A 229 15.51 -2.17 -12.19
CA SER A 229 14.40 -1.49 -11.55
C SER A 229 14.35 0.00 -11.90
N VAL A 230 15.50 0.70 -11.89
CA VAL A 230 15.56 2.13 -12.27
C VAL A 230 15.20 2.35 -13.73
N ILE A 231 15.70 1.51 -14.64
CA ILE A 231 15.36 1.61 -16.08
C ILE A 231 13.87 1.31 -16.31
N ALA A 232 13.30 0.32 -15.62
CA ALA A 232 11.88 0.00 -15.72
C ALA A 232 11.00 1.18 -15.25
N GLU A 233 11.38 1.83 -14.15
CA GLU A 233 10.71 3.05 -13.66
C GLU A 233 10.83 4.22 -14.65
N ALA A 234 12.00 4.38 -15.29
CA ALA A 234 12.23 5.39 -16.33
C ALA A 234 11.37 5.12 -17.58
N CYS A 235 11.29 3.86 -18.03
CA CYS A 235 10.42 3.47 -19.14
C CYS A 235 8.94 3.72 -18.84
N CYS A 236 8.50 3.45 -17.61
CA CYS A 236 7.14 3.75 -17.15
C CYS A 236 6.87 5.27 -17.17
N THR A 237 7.82 6.08 -16.68
CA THR A 237 7.73 7.54 -16.73
C THR A 237 7.61 8.04 -18.18
N LEU A 238 8.47 7.52 -19.06
CA LEU A 238 8.44 7.87 -20.49
C LEU A 238 7.09 7.49 -21.12
N PHE A 239 6.58 6.30 -20.81
CA PHE A 239 5.25 5.88 -21.25
C PHE A 239 4.17 6.87 -20.80
N PHE A 240 4.15 7.26 -19.52
CA PHE A 240 3.16 8.22 -19.01
C PHE A 240 3.29 9.59 -19.69
N LEU A 241 4.50 10.07 -19.92
CA LEU A 241 4.74 11.34 -20.64
C LEU A 241 4.21 11.28 -22.09
N LEU A 242 4.57 10.21 -22.83
CA LEU A 242 4.13 10.03 -24.20
C LEU A 242 2.63 9.84 -24.30
N PHE A 243 2.06 8.98 -23.46
CA PHE A 243 0.61 8.74 -23.42
C PHE A 243 -0.16 10.02 -23.06
N SER A 244 0.33 10.78 -22.09
CA SER A 244 -0.29 12.06 -21.72
C SER A 244 -0.24 13.04 -22.88
N ARG A 245 0.89 13.12 -23.59
CA ARG A 245 1.05 14.02 -24.73
C ARG A 245 0.15 13.67 -25.92
N LEU A 246 -0.04 12.38 -26.20
CA LEU A 246 -0.75 11.90 -27.37
C LEU A 246 -2.25 11.65 -27.10
N GLY A 247 -2.61 11.23 -25.90
CA GLY A 247 -3.94 10.74 -25.56
C GLY A 247 -4.79 11.65 -24.68
N LEU A 248 -4.26 12.78 -24.19
CA LEU A 248 -4.99 13.73 -23.36
C LEU A 248 -5.27 15.03 -24.09
N ASP A 249 -6.44 15.58 -23.83
CA ASP A 249 -6.74 16.95 -24.18
C ASP A 249 -6.03 17.92 -23.22
N TYR A 250 -4.88 18.42 -23.64
CA TYR A 250 -4.03 19.33 -22.85
C TYR A 250 -4.75 20.62 -22.46
N LYS A 251 -5.62 21.15 -23.35
CA LYS A 251 -6.40 22.38 -23.10
C LYS A 251 -7.45 22.12 -22.04
N LYS A 252 -8.14 20.98 -22.12
CA LYS A 252 -9.17 20.59 -21.17
C LYS A 252 -8.64 20.53 -19.74
N TYR A 253 -7.48 19.92 -19.54
CA TYR A 253 -6.90 19.75 -18.19
C TYR A 253 -5.95 20.89 -17.79
N GLY A 254 -5.80 21.93 -18.59
CA GLY A 254 -4.92 23.07 -18.28
C GLY A 254 -3.42 22.72 -18.23
N LEU A 255 -3.01 21.61 -18.86
CA LEU A 255 -1.62 21.16 -18.90
C LEU A 255 -0.72 22.06 -19.77
N ASN A 256 -1.30 22.97 -20.57
CA ASN A 256 -0.59 23.99 -21.35
C ASN A 256 -0.27 25.25 -20.53
N ARG A 257 -0.80 25.38 -19.31
CA ARG A 257 -0.60 26.53 -18.44
C ARG A 257 0.53 26.24 -17.45
N PHE A 258 1.76 26.30 -17.95
CA PHE A 258 2.95 26.06 -17.11
C PHE A 258 3.18 27.30 -16.20
N ARG A 259 2.76 27.19 -14.94
CA ARG A 259 3.13 28.13 -13.88
C ARG A 259 4.14 27.44 -12.97
N ILE A 260 5.42 27.74 -13.14
CA ILE A 260 6.53 27.04 -12.46
C ILE A 260 6.50 27.23 -10.94
N ALA A 261 5.94 28.31 -10.41
CA ALA A 261 5.99 28.61 -8.99
C ALA A 261 4.69 29.31 -8.54
N ASP A 262 3.63 28.55 -8.35
CA ASP A 262 2.49 29.04 -7.58
C ASP A 262 2.59 28.54 -6.13
N TRP A 263 3.28 29.31 -5.29
CA TRP A 263 3.50 28.99 -3.88
C TRP A 263 2.19 28.81 -3.11
N ARG A 264 1.14 29.57 -3.47
CA ARG A 264 -0.19 29.43 -2.83
C ARG A 264 -0.85 28.09 -3.19
N LEU A 265 -0.66 27.62 -4.41
CA LEU A 265 -1.15 26.31 -4.85
C LEU A 265 -0.35 25.21 -4.15
N LEU A 266 0.98 25.33 -4.10
CA LEU A 266 1.84 24.36 -3.41
C LEU A 266 1.50 24.27 -1.92
N GLU A 267 1.30 25.39 -1.25
CA GLU A 267 0.87 25.43 0.16
C GLU A 267 -0.46 24.68 0.36
N ARG A 268 -1.44 24.89 -0.51
CA ARG A 268 -2.73 24.16 -0.45
C ARG A 268 -2.53 22.64 -0.63
N VAL A 269 -1.69 22.25 -1.60
CA VAL A 269 -1.36 20.83 -1.81
C VAL A 269 -0.66 20.27 -0.57
N LEU A 270 0.33 20.96 -0.02
CA LEU A 270 1.08 20.54 1.16
C LEU A 270 0.21 20.45 2.41
N ASN A 271 -0.76 21.36 2.59
CA ASN A 271 -1.71 21.31 3.71
C ASN A 271 -2.54 20.01 3.76
N ILE A 272 -2.73 19.36 2.63
CA ILE A 272 -3.41 18.05 2.56
C ILE A 272 -2.37 16.93 2.60
N SER A 273 -1.28 17.08 1.83
CA SER A 273 -0.30 16.03 1.60
C SER A 273 0.63 15.81 2.79
N SER A 274 0.95 16.82 3.60
CA SER A 274 1.84 16.66 4.75
C SER A 274 1.31 15.64 5.76
N PHE A 275 0.00 15.62 5.98
CA PHE A 275 -0.62 14.64 6.87
C PHE A 275 -0.56 13.24 6.28
N THR A 276 -0.76 13.07 4.97
CA THR A 276 -0.62 11.76 4.31
C THR A 276 0.84 11.31 4.23
N MET A 277 1.79 12.22 4.04
CA MET A 277 3.23 11.91 4.10
C MET A 277 3.62 11.34 5.46
N LEU A 278 3.23 12.04 6.53
CA LEU A 278 3.49 11.58 7.90
C LEU A 278 2.78 10.27 8.22
N GLN A 279 1.54 10.11 7.77
CA GLN A 279 0.75 8.90 7.93
C GLN A 279 1.45 7.67 7.34
N TYR A 280 1.85 7.71 6.07
CA TYR A 280 2.55 6.59 5.43
C TYR A 280 3.89 6.27 6.08
N PHE A 281 4.62 7.30 6.50
CA PHE A 281 5.88 7.11 7.22
C PHE A 281 5.67 6.41 8.56
N LEU A 282 4.68 6.83 9.35
CA LEU A 282 4.35 6.21 10.64
C LEU A 282 3.90 4.76 10.47
N SER A 283 3.02 4.48 9.49
CA SER A 283 2.55 3.11 9.21
C SER A 283 3.71 2.19 8.85
N MET A 284 4.63 2.65 7.99
CA MET A 284 5.79 1.86 7.61
C MET A 284 6.75 1.63 8.79
N SER A 285 6.98 2.64 9.61
CA SER A 285 7.82 2.54 10.81
C SER A 285 7.25 1.54 11.83
N THR A 286 5.94 1.56 12.04
CA THR A 286 5.26 0.65 12.96
C THR A 286 5.33 -0.80 12.50
N PHE A 287 5.27 -1.03 11.19
CA PHE A 287 5.45 -2.35 10.60
C PHE A 287 6.81 -2.97 10.97
N PHE A 288 7.89 -2.19 11.01
CA PHE A 288 9.19 -2.67 11.47
C PHE A 288 9.18 -3.10 12.94
N THR A 289 8.43 -2.38 13.78
CA THR A 289 8.35 -2.72 15.22
C THR A 289 7.80 -4.12 15.44
N PHE A 290 6.84 -4.57 14.61
CA PHE A 290 6.31 -5.93 14.66
C PHE A 290 7.42 -6.98 14.42
N PHE A 291 8.24 -6.79 13.37
CA PHE A 291 9.31 -7.76 13.05
C PHE A 291 10.40 -7.79 14.13
N ILE A 292 10.77 -6.64 14.68
CA ILE A 292 11.72 -6.56 15.79
C ILE A 292 11.19 -7.33 17.01
N ALA A 293 9.91 -7.19 17.31
CA ALA A 293 9.31 -7.90 18.44
C ALA A 293 9.24 -9.42 18.22
N VAL A 294 8.89 -9.86 17.00
CA VAL A 294 8.82 -11.28 16.65
C VAL A 294 10.19 -11.94 16.58
N GLU A 295 11.23 -11.22 16.10
CA GLU A 295 12.62 -11.70 16.11
C GLU A 295 13.08 -12.11 17.52
N LYS A 296 12.64 -11.39 18.55
CA LYS A 296 12.98 -11.73 19.96
C LYS A 296 12.30 -13.00 20.48
N LEU A 297 11.29 -13.53 19.76
CA LEU A 297 10.65 -14.80 20.09
C LEU A 297 11.44 -16.01 19.58
N GLY A 298 12.34 -15.83 18.61
CA GLY A 298 13.21 -16.86 18.05
C GLY A 298 13.08 -17.03 16.53
N GLU A 299 13.86 -17.96 15.98
CA GLU A 299 13.97 -18.18 14.52
C GLU A 299 12.70 -18.75 13.91
N ALA A 300 12.09 -19.76 14.52
CA ALA A 300 10.87 -20.38 14.00
C ALA A 300 9.67 -19.39 13.99
N PRO A 301 9.35 -18.62 15.06
CA PRO A 301 8.36 -17.56 15.01
C PRO A 301 8.62 -16.52 13.92
N LEU A 302 9.87 -16.13 13.70
CA LEU A 302 10.24 -15.18 12.65
C LEU A 302 10.01 -15.76 11.24
N ALA A 303 10.36 -17.03 11.03
CA ALA A 303 10.10 -17.74 9.78
C ALA A 303 8.58 -17.82 9.48
N ILE A 304 7.78 -18.21 10.49
CA ILE A 304 6.31 -18.23 10.39
C ILE A 304 5.78 -16.83 10.04
N ALA A 305 6.26 -15.79 10.73
CA ALA A 305 5.84 -14.42 10.48
C ALA A 305 6.12 -13.98 9.04
N ASN A 306 7.28 -14.33 8.49
CA ASN A 306 7.63 -14.00 7.11
C ASN A 306 6.73 -14.71 6.08
N ILE A 307 6.43 -15.99 6.29
CA ILE A 307 5.54 -16.76 5.41
C ILE A 307 4.12 -16.17 5.43
N VAL A 308 3.56 -16.00 6.63
CA VAL A 308 2.19 -15.48 6.82
C VAL A 308 2.06 -14.07 6.27
N ARG A 309 3.08 -13.21 6.46
CA ARG A 309 3.14 -11.87 5.89
C ARG A 309 3.11 -11.88 4.36
N SER A 310 3.80 -12.81 3.72
CA SER A 310 3.81 -12.91 2.26
C SER A 310 2.39 -13.15 1.71
N ILE A 311 1.63 -14.03 2.37
CA ILE A 311 0.23 -14.29 2.03
C ILE A 311 -0.63 -13.04 2.33
N TYR A 312 -0.40 -12.39 3.47
CA TYR A 312 -1.09 -11.18 3.87
C TYR A 312 -0.95 -10.04 2.85
N ILE A 313 0.26 -9.79 2.33
CA ILE A 313 0.52 -8.77 1.31
C ILE A 313 -0.31 -9.04 0.04
N VAL A 314 -0.37 -10.28 -0.42
CA VAL A 314 -1.17 -10.65 -1.59
C VAL A 314 -2.66 -10.41 -1.35
N LEU A 315 -3.17 -10.80 -0.18
CA LEU A 315 -4.57 -10.58 0.20
C LEU A 315 -4.91 -9.08 0.38
N LEU A 316 -3.94 -8.25 0.73
CA LEU A 316 -4.12 -6.81 0.84
C LEU A 316 -4.30 -6.09 -0.51
N ILE A 317 -3.81 -6.64 -1.62
CA ILE A 317 -3.85 -5.97 -2.93
C ILE A 317 -5.28 -5.54 -3.32
N PRO A 318 -6.29 -6.42 -3.32
CA PRO A 318 -7.67 -6.01 -3.63
C PRO A 318 -8.23 -4.99 -2.63
N VAL A 319 -7.88 -5.10 -1.35
CA VAL A 319 -8.32 -4.15 -0.30
C VAL A 319 -7.76 -2.76 -0.55
N GLN A 320 -6.46 -2.65 -0.82
CA GLN A 320 -5.79 -1.38 -1.12
C GLN A 320 -6.32 -0.73 -2.42
N SER A 321 -6.60 -1.56 -3.43
CA SER A 321 -7.21 -1.08 -4.67
C SER A 321 -8.57 -0.43 -4.42
N LEU A 322 -9.43 -1.07 -3.65
CA LEU A 322 -10.77 -0.57 -3.32
C LEU A 322 -10.74 0.60 -2.34
N SER A 323 -9.76 0.64 -1.42
CA SER A 323 -9.51 1.80 -0.56
C SER A 323 -9.09 3.04 -1.38
N THR A 324 -8.18 2.86 -2.35
CA THR A 324 -7.78 3.94 -3.27
C THR A 324 -8.96 4.40 -4.15
N CYS A 325 -9.79 3.46 -4.60
CA CYS A 325 -11.01 3.75 -5.32
C CYS A 325 -12.00 4.56 -4.44
N ALA A 326 -12.18 4.18 -3.16
CA ALA A 326 -13.02 4.90 -2.22
C ALA A 326 -12.54 6.34 -2.00
N ASN A 327 -11.24 6.52 -1.77
CA ASN A 327 -10.61 7.83 -1.65
C ASN A 327 -10.93 8.73 -2.85
N THR A 328 -10.71 8.24 -4.05
CA THR A 328 -10.91 8.99 -5.30
C THR A 328 -12.37 9.29 -5.58
N LEU A 329 -13.25 8.27 -5.49
CA LEU A 329 -14.65 8.44 -5.82
C LEU A 329 -15.40 9.28 -4.79
N VAL A 330 -15.01 9.25 -3.51
CA VAL A 330 -15.55 10.15 -2.48
C VAL A 330 -15.16 11.58 -2.79
N SER A 331 -13.90 11.86 -3.13
CA SER A 331 -13.46 13.21 -3.47
C SER A 331 -14.17 13.74 -4.72
N ASN A 332 -14.28 12.93 -5.78
CA ASN A 332 -15.06 13.28 -6.98
C ASN A 332 -16.54 13.55 -6.64
N LEU A 333 -17.19 12.67 -5.88
CA LEU A 333 -18.60 12.79 -5.51
C LEU A 333 -18.88 14.06 -4.71
N ILE A 334 -17.98 14.44 -3.81
CA ILE A 334 -18.11 15.71 -3.07
C ILE A 334 -17.96 16.90 -4.02
N GLY A 335 -17.00 16.84 -4.97
CA GLY A 335 -16.86 17.85 -6.01
C GLY A 335 -18.12 17.99 -6.89
N GLU A 336 -18.80 16.89 -7.18
CA GLU A 336 -20.10 16.89 -7.90
C GLU A 336 -21.28 17.43 -7.05
N GLY A 337 -21.04 17.83 -5.80
CA GLY A 337 -22.08 18.25 -4.85
C GLY A 337 -22.87 17.10 -4.20
N GLY A 338 -22.46 15.85 -4.44
CA GLY A 338 -23.14 14.64 -3.97
C GLY A 338 -22.84 14.23 -2.52
N ILE A 339 -22.59 15.19 -1.63
CA ILE A 339 -22.13 14.96 -0.24
C ILE A 339 -23.04 13.98 0.52
N ARG A 340 -24.35 14.06 0.32
CA ARG A 340 -25.33 13.19 1.00
C ARG A 340 -25.19 11.71 0.61
N ASN A 341 -24.56 11.41 -0.52
CA ASN A 341 -24.43 10.07 -1.07
C ASN A 341 -23.10 9.40 -0.70
N VAL A 342 -22.19 10.09 -0.01
CA VAL A 342 -20.85 9.57 0.35
C VAL A 342 -20.95 8.28 1.18
N MET A 343 -21.81 8.25 2.20
CA MET A 343 -21.98 7.04 3.01
C MET A 343 -22.53 5.84 2.20
N HIS A 344 -23.39 6.11 1.23
CA HIS A 344 -23.90 5.07 0.34
C HIS A 344 -22.84 4.55 -0.62
N LEU A 345 -21.97 5.44 -1.11
CA LEU A 345 -20.85 5.06 -1.95
C LEU A 345 -19.86 4.19 -1.17
N LEU A 346 -19.46 4.63 0.03
CA LEU A 346 -18.56 3.87 0.90
C LEU A 346 -19.14 2.49 1.24
N TRP A 347 -20.42 2.42 1.55
CA TRP A 347 -21.07 1.15 1.79
C TRP A 347 -21.00 0.20 0.58
N ARG A 348 -21.24 0.69 -0.65
CA ARG A 348 -21.14 -0.14 -1.87
C ARG A 348 -19.73 -0.65 -2.10
N ILE A 349 -18.72 0.24 -1.94
CA ILE A 349 -17.32 -0.15 -2.12
C ILE A 349 -16.89 -1.15 -1.04
N SER A 350 -17.27 -0.90 0.21
CA SER A 350 -16.97 -1.76 1.35
C SER A 350 -17.61 -3.15 1.18
N ARG A 351 -18.89 -3.21 0.75
CA ARG A 351 -19.54 -4.48 0.43
C ARG A 351 -18.81 -5.26 -0.66
N MET A 352 -18.37 -4.57 -1.73
CA MET A 352 -17.62 -5.19 -2.81
C MET A 352 -16.26 -5.70 -2.32
N SER A 353 -15.56 -4.92 -1.50
CA SER A 353 -14.29 -5.30 -0.87
C SER A 353 -14.46 -6.53 0.01
N PHE A 354 -15.47 -6.52 0.87
CA PHE A 354 -15.77 -7.63 1.78
C PHE A 354 -16.11 -8.91 1.02
N MET A 355 -16.94 -8.85 -0.02
CA MET A 355 -17.30 -10.04 -0.81
C MET A 355 -16.10 -10.66 -1.53
N ILE A 356 -15.21 -9.83 -2.09
CA ILE A 356 -13.97 -10.30 -2.72
C ILE A 356 -13.08 -10.99 -1.68
N ILE A 357 -12.89 -10.35 -0.53
CA ILE A 357 -12.03 -10.89 0.53
C ILE A 357 -12.62 -12.15 1.16
N VAL A 358 -13.94 -12.23 1.36
CA VAL A 358 -14.61 -13.47 1.81
C VAL A 358 -14.29 -14.62 0.85
N GLY A 359 -14.36 -14.40 -0.47
CA GLY A 359 -14.00 -15.40 -1.46
C GLY A 359 -12.52 -15.83 -1.37
N CYS A 360 -11.60 -14.87 -1.23
CA CYS A 360 -10.18 -15.17 -1.06
C CYS A 360 -9.88 -15.90 0.25
N VAL A 361 -10.44 -15.43 1.36
CA VAL A 361 -10.31 -16.04 2.69
C VAL A 361 -10.86 -17.46 2.71
N PHE A 362 -12.01 -17.69 2.09
CA PHE A 362 -12.60 -19.02 1.97
C PHE A 362 -11.68 -20.00 1.23
N LEU A 363 -11.10 -19.56 0.10
CA LEU A 363 -10.15 -20.38 -0.67
C LEU A 363 -8.89 -20.71 0.14
N VAL A 364 -8.32 -19.72 0.84
CA VAL A 364 -7.12 -19.95 1.68
C VAL A 364 -7.43 -20.83 2.88
N ALA A 365 -8.60 -20.64 3.51
CA ALA A 365 -9.02 -21.41 4.67
C ALA A 365 -9.34 -22.88 4.36
N LEU A 366 -9.77 -23.19 3.12
CA LEU A 366 -9.99 -24.55 2.68
C LEU A 366 -8.69 -25.36 2.49
N PHE A 367 -7.62 -24.69 2.07
CA PHE A 367 -6.35 -25.33 1.71
C PHE A 367 -5.14 -24.67 2.39
N PRO A 368 -5.14 -24.48 3.73
CA PRO A 368 -4.11 -23.71 4.40
C PRO A 368 -2.72 -24.32 4.22
N GLN A 369 -2.60 -25.64 4.37
CA GLN A 369 -1.32 -26.35 4.22
C GLN A 369 -0.77 -26.29 2.79
N ALA A 370 -1.64 -26.41 1.77
CA ALA A 370 -1.23 -26.31 0.37
C ALA A 370 -0.72 -24.89 0.03
N ILE A 371 -1.29 -23.85 0.62
CA ILE A 371 -0.84 -22.47 0.39
C ILE A 371 0.47 -22.19 1.15
N LEU A 372 0.62 -22.70 2.38
CA LEU A 372 1.84 -22.57 3.15
C LEU A 372 2.99 -23.35 2.51
N SER A 373 2.72 -24.53 1.90
CA SER A 373 3.73 -25.35 1.22
C SER A 373 4.32 -24.68 -0.05
N ILE A 374 3.69 -23.61 -0.58
CA ILE A 374 4.29 -22.80 -1.65
C ILE A 374 5.56 -22.08 -1.15
N TYR A 375 5.63 -21.79 0.15
CA TYR A 375 6.70 -20.98 0.75
C TYR A 375 7.76 -21.81 1.47
N THR A 376 7.41 -23.00 1.97
CA THR A 376 8.35 -23.88 2.68
C THR A 376 7.99 -25.35 2.51
N ASN A 377 9.02 -26.22 2.49
CA ASN A 377 8.85 -27.67 2.48
C ASN A 377 8.91 -28.28 3.90
N GLU A 378 9.15 -27.47 4.91
CA GLU A 378 9.29 -27.93 6.30
C GLU A 378 7.93 -28.14 6.94
N VAL A 379 7.54 -29.40 7.15
CA VAL A 379 6.21 -29.77 7.64
C VAL A 379 5.92 -29.19 9.03
N SER A 380 6.92 -29.11 9.90
CA SER A 380 6.79 -28.53 11.25
C SER A 380 6.36 -27.06 11.17
N LEU A 381 7.06 -26.25 10.33
CA LEU A 381 6.72 -24.85 10.13
C LEU A 381 5.34 -24.65 9.48
N ILE A 382 4.96 -25.55 8.56
CA ILE A 382 3.63 -25.50 7.94
C ILE A 382 2.54 -25.66 9.00
N VAL A 383 2.67 -26.67 9.88
CA VAL A 383 1.67 -26.94 10.92
C VAL A 383 1.60 -25.81 11.93
N GLU A 384 2.75 -25.28 12.37
CA GLU A 384 2.82 -24.18 13.33
C GLU A 384 2.35 -22.83 12.75
N ALA A 385 2.44 -22.64 11.43
CA ALA A 385 1.98 -21.40 10.79
C ALA A 385 0.45 -21.31 10.61
N VAL A 386 -0.27 -22.45 10.65
CA VAL A 386 -1.73 -22.48 10.42
C VAL A 386 -2.51 -21.56 11.37
N PRO A 387 -2.30 -21.54 12.70
CA PRO A 387 -3.01 -20.62 13.60
C PRO A 387 -2.77 -19.16 13.27
N SER A 388 -1.51 -18.78 12.97
CA SER A 388 -1.15 -17.42 12.55
C SER A 388 -1.83 -17.04 11.25
N LEU A 389 -1.92 -17.96 10.29
CA LEU A 389 -2.64 -17.76 9.04
C LEU A 389 -4.12 -17.48 9.29
N TYR A 390 -4.81 -18.26 10.12
CA TYR A 390 -6.22 -18.01 10.44
C TYR A 390 -6.43 -16.66 11.13
N THR A 391 -5.53 -16.24 12.01
CA THR A 391 -5.59 -14.91 12.63
C THR A 391 -5.53 -13.79 11.58
N ILE A 392 -4.64 -13.91 10.59
CA ILE A 392 -4.54 -12.95 9.48
C ILE A 392 -5.78 -13.02 8.58
N LEU A 393 -6.35 -14.18 8.32
CA LEU A 393 -7.59 -14.28 7.53
C LEU A 393 -8.74 -13.52 8.20
N VAL A 394 -8.87 -13.60 9.53
CA VAL A 394 -9.84 -12.80 10.29
C VAL A 394 -9.52 -11.30 10.18
N ALA A 395 -8.25 -10.91 10.32
CA ALA A 395 -7.82 -9.54 10.15
C ALA A 395 -8.19 -8.98 8.76
N MET A 396 -8.04 -9.79 7.70
CA MET A 396 -8.38 -9.40 6.33
C MET A 396 -9.87 -9.11 6.12
N LEU A 397 -10.76 -9.86 6.77
CA LEU A 397 -12.19 -9.57 6.73
C LEU A 397 -12.51 -8.18 7.32
N VAL A 398 -11.89 -7.87 8.45
CA VAL A 398 -12.04 -6.56 9.09
C VAL A 398 -11.36 -5.45 8.27
N ALA A 399 -10.15 -5.72 7.75
CA ALA A 399 -9.39 -4.79 6.92
C ALA A 399 -10.16 -4.34 5.69
N SER A 400 -10.91 -5.25 5.04
CA SER A 400 -11.71 -4.96 3.85
C SER A 400 -12.76 -3.86 4.09
N LEU A 401 -13.31 -3.81 5.30
CA LEU A 401 -14.24 -2.77 5.75
C LEU A 401 -13.47 -1.52 6.20
N ALA A 402 -12.49 -1.69 7.07
CA ALA A 402 -11.72 -0.61 7.69
C ALA A 402 -11.04 0.29 6.65
N MET A 403 -10.26 -0.31 5.76
CA MET A 403 -9.50 0.42 4.73
C MET A 403 -10.38 1.20 3.75
N THR A 404 -11.57 0.68 3.45
CA THR A 404 -12.53 1.37 2.57
C THR A 404 -13.09 2.64 3.22
N TYR A 405 -13.53 2.56 4.48
CA TYR A 405 -14.05 3.71 5.22
C TYR A 405 -12.95 4.73 5.52
N PHE A 406 -11.77 4.24 5.88
CA PHE A 406 -10.59 5.07 6.10
C PHE A 406 -10.14 5.81 4.83
N GLY A 407 -10.09 5.12 3.68
CA GLY A 407 -9.87 5.73 2.37
C GLY A 407 -10.92 6.80 2.05
N GLY A 408 -12.16 6.56 2.45
CA GLY A 408 -13.24 7.54 2.35
C GLY A 408 -12.99 8.81 3.16
N ILE A 409 -12.49 8.72 4.40
CA ILE A 409 -12.12 9.88 5.22
C ILE A 409 -11.05 10.72 4.51
N SER A 410 -9.99 10.08 4.02
CA SER A 410 -8.95 10.76 3.25
C SER A 410 -9.53 11.44 2.03
N GLY A 411 -10.48 10.79 1.31
CA GLY A 411 -11.20 11.33 0.15
C GLY A 411 -12.09 12.55 0.46
N THR A 412 -12.52 12.73 1.72
CA THR A 412 -13.21 13.98 2.11
C THR A 412 -12.28 15.20 2.08
N GLY A 413 -10.97 14.99 2.01
CA GLY A 413 -9.93 16.02 2.14
C GLY A 413 -9.52 16.27 3.59
N ASN A 414 -10.09 15.55 4.57
CA ASN A 414 -9.67 15.67 5.96
C ASN A 414 -8.57 14.68 6.32
N THR A 415 -7.42 14.86 5.69
CA THR A 415 -6.23 14.01 5.88
C THR A 415 -5.65 14.13 7.30
N GLN A 416 -5.88 15.26 7.97
CA GLN A 416 -5.52 15.44 9.38
C GLN A 416 -6.31 14.48 10.29
N ALA A 417 -7.61 14.33 10.06
CA ALA A 417 -8.42 13.38 10.82
C ALA A 417 -8.00 11.92 10.52
N ALA A 418 -7.66 11.62 9.26
CA ALA A 418 -7.12 10.31 8.90
C ALA A 418 -5.81 10.03 9.66
N LEU A 419 -4.89 10.99 9.72
CA LEU A 419 -3.64 10.85 10.49
C LEU A 419 -3.91 10.61 11.98
N TYR A 420 -4.85 11.32 12.60
CA TYR A 420 -5.17 11.11 14.03
C TYR A 420 -5.80 9.75 14.30
N ILE A 421 -6.69 9.28 13.42
CA ILE A 421 -7.28 7.94 13.54
C ILE A 421 -6.19 6.89 13.41
N GLU A 422 -5.36 6.97 12.39
CA GLU A 422 -4.28 6.00 12.17
C GLU A 422 -3.22 6.08 13.27
N GLY A 423 -2.75 7.27 13.62
CA GLY A 423 -1.77 7.47 14.70
C GLY A 423 -2.25 6.89 16.04
N GLY A 424 -3.51 7.11 16.39
CA GLY A 424 -4.11 6.53 17.60
C GLY A 424 -4.18 4.99 17.55
N THR A 425 -4.55 4.43 16.40
CA THR A 425 -4.59 2.96 16.24
C THR A 425 -3.18 2.35 16.20
N LEU A 426 -2.18 3.04 15.61
CA LEU A 426 -0.79 2.60 15.59
C LEU A 426 -0.14 2.61 16.97
N ILE A 427 -0.50 3.55 17.86
CA ILE A 427 -0.04 3.56 19.25
C ILE A 427 -0.52 2.29 19.98
N ILE A 428 -1.81 1.94 19.82
CA ILE A 428 -2.38 0.74 20.43
C ILE A 428 -1.77 -0.53 19.83
N TYR A 429 -1.59 -0.56 18.51
CA TYR A 429 -0.91 -1.63 17.80
C TYR A 429 0.50 -1.87 18.35
N THR A 430 1.30 -0.79 18.43
CA THR A 430 2.68 -0.86 18.92
C THR A 430 2.73 -1.33 20.37
N ALA A 431 1.88 -0.77 21.24
CA ALA A 431 1.80 -1.18 22.64
C ALA A 431 1.44 -2.67 22.76
N TYR A 432 0.46 -3.15 21.99
CA TYR A 432 0.08 -4.55 21.99
C TYR A 432 1.23 -5.47 21.54
N VAL A 433 1.90 -5.13 20.44
CA VAL A 433 3.04 -5.89 19.90
C VAL A 433 4.20 -5.96 20.90
N LEU A 434 4.54 -4.84 21.54
CA LEU A 434 5.61 -4.81 22.53
C LEU A 434 5.27 -5.62 23.79
N ILE A 435 4.01 -5.56 24.25
CA ILE A 435 3.54 -6.36 25.39
C ILE A 435 3.57 -7.84 25.06
N THR A 436 3.02 -8.26 23.93
CA THR A 436 2.89 -9.67 23.56
C THR A 436 4.22 -10.29 23.15
N GLY A 437 5.03 -9.58 22.38
CA GLY A 437 6.30 -10.09 21.83
C GLY A 437 7.47 -9.97 22.82
N LEU A 438 7.60 -8.86 23.54
CA LEU A 438 8.77 -8.61 24.41
C LEU A 438 8.52 -8.99 25.88
N TRP A 439 7.36 -8.67 26.43
CA TRP A 439 7.09 -8.90 27.86
C TRP A 439 6.50 -10.28 28.13
N LEU A 440 5.41 -10.61 27.46
CA LEU A 440 4.69 -11.87 27.69
C LEU A 440 5.30 -13.05 26.93
N LYS A 441 6.02 -12.79 25.83
CA LYS A 441 6.63 -13.80 24.93
C LYS A 441 5.65 -14.91 24.57
N ILE A 442 4.43 -14.51 24.20
CA ILE A 442 3.36 -15.44 23.80
C ILE A 442 3.56 -15.93 22.36
N PRO A 443 2.92 -17.02 21.97
CA PRO A 443 3.02 -17.56 20.61
C PRO A 443 2.71 -16.54 19.53
N VAL A 444 3.34 -16.67 18.35
CA VAL A 444 3.32 -15.68 17.26
C VAL A 444 1.93 -15.41 16.69
N GLU A 445 1.01 -16.37 16.75
CA GLU A 445 -0.38 -16.19 16.34
C GLU A 445 -1.11 -15.10 17.13
N TRP A 446 -0.79 -14.95 18.40
CA TRP A 446 -1.32 -13.87 19.23
C TRP A 446 -0.67 -12.54 18.92
N CYS A 447 0.61 -12.53 18.50
CA CYS A 447 1.24 -11.31 18.01
C CYS A 447 0.49 -10.78 16.77
N PHE A 448 0.06 -11.65 15.85
CA PHE A 448 -0.74 -11.27 14.69
C PHE A 448 -2.15 -10.76 15.02
N ALA A 449 -2.68 -11.01 16.22
CA ALA A 449 -3.95 -10.41 16.64
C ALA A 449 -3.91 -8.87 16.71
N CYS A 450 -2.70 -8.26 16.73
CA CYS A 450 -2.53 -6.81 16.58
C CYS A 450 -3.18 -6.28 15.30
N GLU A 451 -3.13 -7.02 14.18
CA GLU A 451 -3.75 -6.64 12.92
C GLU A 451 -5.28 -6.60 13.03
N VAL A 452 -5.87 -7.57 13.73
CA VAL A 452 -7.33 -7.59 13.98
C VAL A 452 -7.74 -6.37 14.81
N ILE A 453 -7.01 -6.08 15.89
CA ILE A 453 -7.26 -4.94 16.78
C ILE A 453 -7.10 -3.63 16.00
N TYR A 454 -6.03 -3.49 15.25
CA TYR A 454 -5.73 -2.31 14.44
C TYR A 454 -6.87 -2.00 13.46
N TYR A 455 -7.27 -2.98 12.63
CA TYR A 455 -8.35 -2.76 11.67
C TYR A 455 -9.71 -2.57 12.32
N ALA A 456 -9.99 -3.25 13.43
CA ALA A 456 -11.25 -3.07 14.16
C ALA A 456 -11.38 -1.66 14.74
N LEU A 457 -10.32 -1.15 15.37
CA LEU A 457 -10.28 0.22 15.89
C LEU A 457 -10.34 1.26 14.78
N MET A 458 -9.59 1.06 13.69
CA MET A 458 -9.62 1.93 12.52
C MET A 458 -11.02 2.00 11.92
N PHE A 459 -11.71 0.86 11.79
CA PHE A 459 -13.09 0.80 11.28
C PHE A 459 -14.04 1.55 12.20
N ALA A 460 -14.02 1.25 13.50
CA ALA A 460 -14.87 1.90 14.48
C ALA A 460 -14.68 3.42 14.51
N ALA A 461 -13.43 3.88 14.58
CA ALA A 461 -13.09 5.30 14.57
C ALA A 461 -13.53 5.98 13.26
N SER A 462 -13.32 5.32 12.11
CA SER A 462 -13.73 5.84 10.81
C SER A 462 -15.25 6.01 10.68
N VAL A 463 -16.01 5.01 11.12
CA VAL A 463 -17.49 5.07 11.11
C VAL A 463 -18.00 6.17 12.05
N VAL A 464 -17.47 6.25 13.27
CA VAL A 464 -17.83 7.30 14.24
C VAL A 464 -17.53 8.68 13.68
N TYR A 465 -16.35 8.88 13.09
CA TYR A 465 -15.97 10.14 12.47
C TYR A 465 -16.95 10.54 11.36
N LEU A 466 -17.21 9.67 10.40
CA LEU A 466 -18.08 9.96 9.25
C LEU A 466 -19.54 10.21 9.65
N LYS A 467 -20.02 9.61 10.76
CA LYS A 467 -21.39 9.81 11.26
C LYS A 467 -21.53 11.06 12.14
N LYS A 468 -20.54 11.38 12.97
CA LYS A 468 -20.67 12.40 14.03
C LYS A 468 -20.01 13.73 13.72
N VAL A 469 -18.93 13.77 12.90
CA VAL A 469 -18.17 14.98 12.61
C VAL A 469 -18.73 15.69 11.38
N LYS A 470 -18.79 17.02 11.43
CA LYS A 470 -19.26 17.87 10.30
C LYS A 470 -18.15 18.07 9.25
N TRP A 471 -17.68 16.97 8.62
CA TRP A 471 -16.67 17.00 7.57
C TRP A 471 -17.19 17.61 6.24
N GLN A 472 -18.51 17.74 6.10
CA GLN A 472 -19.18 18.19 4.88
C GLN A 472 -18.82 19.63 4.49
N ASN A 473 -18.42 20.47 5.45
CA ASN A 473 -18.13 21.88 5.27
C ASN A 473 -16.66 22.16 4.92
N LYS A 474 -15.81 21.13 4.81
CA LYS A 474 -14.38 21.33 4.53
C LYS A 474 -14.16 21.67 3.06
N LYS A 475 -13.64 22.86 2.82
CA LYS A 475 -13.15 23.31 1.49
C LYS A 475 -11.68 22.91 1.33
N ILE A 476 -11.28 22.45 0.14
CA ILE A 476 -9.91 22.08 -0.24
C ILE A 476 -9.52 22.73 -1.58
#